data_0e405bad65f47a8b4bd6652b960a1ea5
#
_entry.id   0e405bad65f47a8b4bd6652b960a1ea5
#
_cell.length_a   1.000
_cell.length_b   1.000
_cell.length_c   1.000
_cell.angle_alpha   90.00
_cell.angle_beta   90.00
_cell.angle_gamma   90.00
#
_symmetry.space_group_name_H-M   'P 1'
#
loop_
_entity.id
_entity.type
_entity.pdbx_description
1 polymer ?
#
loop_
_entity_poly.entity_id
_entity_poly.type
_entity_poly.pdbx_seq_one_letter_code
_entity_poly.pdbx_strand_id
1 'polypeptide(L)'
;MASTKSFDISKQLVWNAYKRVKANKGAAGVDRVSLSAFEQNLKGNLYKIWNRMSSGSYMPPAVQQVNIPKKDGGIRSLGVPTVSDRVAQMVVKMLIEPDIDRCFHTDSYGYRPGKSALQAVDKTRQRCWRMDWVVEFDIKGAFDNIDHALLMKAVRHHVKEPWALLYIERWLKAPTLTVDSTLVPRTQGTPQGGVISPLLMNLFMHYAFDVWISKTSPKCPFARYADDVVVHCHSEAQANYLLRAIEVRLKVCKLTMHPTKSKIVYCKDSNRPLAYPIKAFTFLGFTFRPRKANNKEGKLFTSFLPAVSNEALKSMRSRIRTWRLSVRTPSTLVELSRLYNPILRGWFQYYGCFYPTQMRKLADYLELRL
;
A
#
# COMPACT_ATOMS: atom_id res chain seq x y z
N MET A 1 -2.07 -43.65 -12.04
CA MET A 1 -3.48 -43.24 -11.84
C MET A 1 -3.66 -41.82 -12.37
N ALA A 2 -4.49 -41.61 -13.39
CA ALA A 2 -4.80 -40.29 -13.93
C ALA A 2 -5.43 -39.43 -12.81
N SER A 3 -4.97 -38.20 -12.64
CA SER A 3 -5.57 -37.26 -11.70
C SER A 3 -7.03 -37.03 -12.05
N THR A 4 -7.96 -37.36 -11.15
CA THR A 4 -9.41 -37.12 -11.33
C THR A 4 -9.74 -35.61 -11.21
N LYS A 5 -8.76 -34.74 -11.01
CA LYS A 5 -8.90 -33.31 -10.86
C LYS A 5 -8.35 -32.57 -12.06
N SER A 6 -9.06 -31.54 -12.52
CA SER A 6 -8.67 -30.72 -13.67
C SER A 6 -7.38 -29.92 -13.42
N PHE A 7 -7.11 -29.60 -12.14
CA PHE A 7 -5.95 -28.80 -11.76
C PHE A 7 -5.16 -29.46 -10.62
N ASP A 8 -3.83 -29.44 -10.71
CA ASP A 8 -2.94 -29.93 -9.67
C ASP A 8 -2.66 -28.81 -8.64
N ILE A 9 -3.40 -28.87 -7.53
CA ILE A 9 -3.24 -27.96 -6.38
C ILE A 9 -2.98 -28.81 -5.15
N SER A 10 -1.81 -28.65 -4.53
CA SER A 10 -1.47 -29.46 -3.35
C SER A 10 -2.29 -29.01 -2.13
N LYS A 11 -2.75 -29.98 -1.31
CA LYS A 11 -3.41 -29.71 -0.02
C LYS A 11 -2.51 -28.93 0.93
N GLN A 12 -1.18 -29.15 0.85
CA GLN A 12 -0.19 -28.45 1.65
C GLN A 12 -0.14 -26.95 1.30
N LEU A 13 -0.31 -26.58 0.04
CA LEU A 13 -0.37 -25.18 -0.37
C LEU A 13 -1.59 -24.48 0.23
N VAL A 14 -2.76 -25.14 0.24
CA VAL A 14 -3.99 -24.60 0.86
C VAL A 14 -3.81 -24.44 2.38
N TRP A 15 -3.17 -25.41 3.06
CA TRP A 15 -2.85 -25.32 4.47
C TRP A 15 -1.91 -24.13 4.77
N ASN A 16 -0.86 -23.95 3.98
CA ASN A 16 0.06 -22.83 4.15
C ASN A 16 -0.60 -21.47 3.88
N ALA A 17 -1.50 -21.42 2.90
CA ALA A 17 -2.31 -20.24 2.61
C ALA A 17 -3.21 -19.86 3.81
N TYR A 18 -3.89 -20.84 4.40
CA TYR A 18 -4.68 -20.62 5.61
C TYR A 18 -3.84 -20.05 6.75
N LYS A 19 -2.65 -20.60 7.04
CA LYS A 19 -1.77 -20.09 8.09
C LYS A 19 -1.43 -18.61 7.91
N ARG A 20 -1.17 -18.18 6.66
CA ARG A 20 -0.91 -16.77 6.34
C ARG A 20 -2.15 -15.89 6.52
N VAL A 21 -3.33 -16.40 6.14
CA VAL A 21 -4.59 -15.67 6.34
C VAL A 21 -4.91 -15.53 7.83
N LYS A 22 -4.70 -16.60 8.62
CA LYS A 22 -4.88 -16.58 10.08
C LYS A 22 -4.02 -15.53 10.77
N ALA A 23 -2.75 -15.41 10.38
CA ALA A 23 -1.82 -14.42 10.94
C ALA A 23 -2.30 -12.97 10.77
N ASN A 24 -3.06 -12.67 9.71
CA ASN A 24 -3.55 -11.32 9.41
C ASN A 24 -4.85 -10.92 10.13
N LYS A 25 -5.50 -11.82 10.87
CA LYS A 25 -6.69 -11.56 11.72
C LYS A 25 -7.78 -10.70 11.06
N GLY A 26 -8.17 -10.97 9.82
CA GLY A 26 -9.15 -10.13 9.11
C GLY A 26 -10.61 -10.36 9.56
N ALA A 27 -11.49 -9.38 9.28
CA ALA A 27 -12.92 -9.44 9.57
C ALA A 27 -13.67 -10.48 8.73
N ALA A 28 -14.90 -10.83 9.12
CA ALA A 28 -15.80 -11.69 8.33
C ALA A 28 -16.22 -10.98 7.02
N GLY A 29 -16.51 -11.75 5.97
CA GLY A 29 -17.09 -11.26 4.72
C GLY A 29 -18.62 -11.33 4.69
N VAL A 30 -19.20 -11.42 3.49
CA VAL A 30 -20.66 -11.49 3.27
C VAL A 30 -21.34 -12.67 3.95
N ASP A 31 -20.62 -13.77 4.16
CA ASP A 31 -21.09 -14.97 4.87
C ASP A 31 -21.14 -14.82 6.38
N ARG A 32 -20.64 -13.70 6.92
CA ARG A 32 -20.51 -13.42 8.36
C ARG A 32 -19.70 -14.47 9.14
N VAL A 33 -18.97 -15.34 8.46
CA VAL A 33 -18.13 -16.36 9.09
C VAL A 33 -16.84 -15.72 9.57
N SER A 34 -16.66 -15.64 10.89
CA SER A 34 -15.41 -15.19 11.49
C SER A 34 -14.28 -16.22 11.32
N LEU A 35 -13.04 -15.82 11.57
CA LEU A 35 -11.91 -16.76 11.52
C LEU A 35 -12.08 -17.87 12.58
N SER A 36 -12.56 -17.57 13.80
CA SER A 36 -12.82 -18.55 14.83
C SER A 36 -13.95 -19.53 14.44
N ALA A 37 -15.03 -19.06 13.83
CA ALA A 37 -16.10 -19.93 13.33
C ALA A 37 -15.61 -20.82 12.16
N PHE A 38 -14.76 -20.28 11.28
CA PHE A 38 -14.13 -21.06 10.21
C PHE A 38 -13.24 -22.20 10.77
N GLU A 39 -12.56 -21.96 11.89
CA GLU A 39 -11.69 -22.93 12.55
C GLU A 39 -12.44 -24.08 13.24
N GLN A 40 -13.71 -23.91 13.61
CA GLN A 40 -14.53 -24.99 14.21
C GLN A 40 -14.64 -26.22 13.30
N ASN A 41 -14.66 -26.04 11.98
CA ASN A 41 -14.60 -27.14 11.02
C ASN A 41 -13.46 -26.92 10.01
N LEU A 42 -12.26 -26.68 10.51
CA LEU A 42 -11.10 -26.30 9.70
C LEU A 42 -10.80 -27.31 8.59
N LYS A 43 -10.73 -28.61 8.93
CA LYS A 43 -10.41 -29.68 7.97
C LYS A 43 -11.44 -29.74 6.84
N GLY A 44 -12.73 -29.68 7.17
CA GLY A 44 -13.82 -29.70 6.19
C GLY A 44 -13.82 -28.44 5.31
N ASN A 45 -13.60 -27.27 5.89
CA ASN A 45 -13.56 -26.00 5.17
C ASN A 45 -12.36 -25.92 4.19
N LEU A 46 -11.17 -26.33 4.62
CA LEU A 46 -10.00 -26.38 3.75
C LEU A 46 -10.14 -27.43 2.65
N TYR A 47 -10.73 -28.59 2.97
CA TYR A 47 -11.04 -29.60 1.96
C TYR A 47 -12.01 -29.08 0.88
N LYS A 48 -13.07 -28.37 1.27
CA LYS A 48 -14.01 -27.74 0.33
C LYS A 48 -13.30 -26.76 -0.62
N ILE A 49 -12.43 -25.89 -0.07
CA ILE A 49 -11.66 -24.94 -0.89
C ILE A 49 -10.75 -25.69 -1.86
N TRP A 50 -9.93 -26.62 -1.37
CA TRP A 50 -9.05 -27.42 -2.20
C TRP A 50 -9.81 -28.16 -3.29
N ASN A 51 -10.89 -28.86 -2.93
CA ASN A 51 -11.66 -29.67 -3.85
C ASN A 51 -12.27 -28.83 -4.98
N ARG A 52 -12.89 -27.68 -4.65
CA ARG A 52 -13.48 -26.78 -5.63
C ARG A 52 -12.42 -26.10 -6.50
N MET A 53 -11.31 -25.69 -5.93
CA MET A 53 -10.22 -25.09 -6.71
C MET A 53 -9.60 -26.13 -7.67
N SER A 54 -9.33 -27.35 -7.20
CA SER A 54 -8.73 -28.41 -8.02
C SER A 54 -9.67 -28.90 -9.13
N SER A 55 -11.00 -28.83 -8.94
CA SER A 55 -11.97 -29.18 -9.98
C SER A 55 -12.36 -28.03 -10.92
N GLY A 56 -11.83 -26.83 -10.71
CA GLY A 56 -12.23 -25.65 -11.49
C GLY A 56 -13.60 -25.05 -11.12
N SER A 57 -14.30 -25.64 -10.15
CA SER A 57 -15.67 -25.23 -9.77
C SER A 57 -15.73 -24.13 -8.70
N TYR A 58 -14.57 -23.64 -8.21
CA TYR A 58 -14.57 -22.57 -7.22
C TYR A 58 -15.07 -21.26 -7.83
N MET A 59 -16.15 -20.72 -7.25
CA MET A 59 -16.68 -19.39 -7.59
C MET A 59 -16.54 -18.48 -6.36
N PRO A 60 -15.91 -17.31 -6.51
CA PRO A 60 -15.80 -16.35 -5.40
C PRO A 60 -17.18 -15.79 -5.04
N PRO A 61 -17.51 -15.71 -3.75
CA PRO A 61 -18.71 -15.00 -3.31
C PRO A 61 -18.54 -13.48 -3.54
N ALA A 62 -19.64 -12.75 -3.36
CA ALA A 62 -19.60 -11.29 -3.39
C ALA A 62 -18.63 -10.74 -2.31
N VAL A 63 -18.03 -9.60 -2.60
CA VAL A 63 -17.14 -8.90 -1.67
C VAL A 63 -17.97 -7.92 -0.83
N GLN A 64 -17.90 -8.01 0.51
CA GLN A 64 -18.62 -7.10 1.41
C GLN A 64 -17.98 -5.71 1.36
N GLN A 65 -18.76 -4.68 1.03
CA GLN A 65 -18.31 -3.30 1.14
C GLN A 65 -18.34 -2.84 2.61
N VAL A 66 -17.24 -2.22 3.05
CA VAL A 66 -17.13 -1.56 4.35
C VAL A 66 -16.58 -0.16 4.13
N ASN A 67 -17.30 0.85 4.59
CA ASN A 67 -16.91 2.25 4.45
C ASN A 67 -16.09 2.70 5.66
N ILE A 68 -14.86 3.19 5.41
CA ILE A 68 -13.98 3.75 6.43
C ILE A 68 -13.79 5.25 6.16
N PRO A 69 -13.96 6.12 7.16
CA PRO A 69 -13.72 7.55 6.99
C PRO A 69 -12.25 7.82 6.69
N LYS A 70 -11.98 8.64 5.66
CA LYS A 70 -10.64 9.15 5.38
C LYS A 70 -10.32 10.33 6.29
N LYS A 71 -9.04 10.64 6.42
CA LYS A 71 -8.57 11.79 7.23
C LYS A 71 -8.98 13.15 6.66
N ASP A 72 -9.25 13.22 5.37
CA ASP A 72 -9.70 14.40 4.64
C ASP A 72 -11.23 14.59 4.64
N GLY A 73 -11.96 13.77 5.40
CA GLY A 73 -13.43 13.80 5.48
C GLY A 73 -14.14 12.96 4.41
N GLY A 74 -13.40 12.41 3.44
CA GLY A 74 -13.95 11.50 2.44
C GLY A 74 -14.18 10.08 2.99
N ILE A 75 -14.74 9.22 2.16
CA ILE A 75 -14.98 7.81 2.46
C ILE A 75 -14.01 6.96 1.64
N ARG A 76 -13.41 5.93 2.28
CA ARG A 76 -12.72 4.84 1.61
C ARG A 76 -13.57 3.59 1.69
N SER A 77 -13.99 3.09 0.55
CA SER A 77 -14.69 1.80 0.46
C SER A 77 -13.68 0.66 0.44
N LEU A 78 -13.71 -0.19 1.45
CA LEU A 78 -12.95 -1.42 1.45
C LEU A 78 -13.84 -2.56 1.01
N GLY A 79 -13.27 -3.51 0.26
CA GLY A 79 -13.92 -4.76 -0.09
C GLY A 79 -13.37 -5.90 0.77
N VAL A 80 -14.20 -6.50 1.60
CA VAL A 80 -13.83 -7.59 2.52
C VAL A 80 -14.29 -8.92 1.94
N PRO A 81 -13.37 -9.77 1.42
CA PRO A 81 -13.70 -11.13 0.99
C PRO A 81 -13.97 -12.04 2.19
N THR A 82 -14.70 -13.15 1.99
CA THR A 82 -14.90 -14.18 3.01
C THR A 82 -13.57 -14.83 3.44
N VAL A 83 -13.54 -15.51 4.58
CA VAL A 83 -12.34 -16.24 5.04
C VAL A 83 -11.93 -17.29 3.99
N SER A 84 -12.90 -18.05 3.47
CA SER A 84 -12.68 -19.04 2.42
C SER A 84 -12.05 -18.44 1.18
N ASP A 85 -12.54 -17.28 0.74
CA ASP A 85 -12.06 -16.62 -0.46
C ASP A 85 -10.65 -16.02 -0.25
N ARG A 86 -10.37 -15.48 0.95
CA ARG A 86 -9.01 -15.04 1.31
C ARG A 86 -8.00 -16.19 1.26
N VAL A 87 -8.39 -17.40 1.70
CA VAL A 87 -7.52 -18.58 1.60
C VAL A 87 -7.31 -18.94 0.13
N ALA A 88 -8.37 -18.97 -0.70
CA ALA A 88 -8.24 -19.25 -2.12
C ALA A 88 -7.37 -18.23 -2.86
N GLN A 89 -7.55 -16.94 -2.59
CA GLN A 89 -6.69 -15.87 -3.13
C GLN A 89 -5.22 -16.03 -2.68
N MET A 90 -5.00 -16.42 -1.43
CA MET A 90 -3.66 -16.64 -0.91
C MET A 90 -2.97 -17.84 -1.58
N VAL A 91 -3.70 -18.90 -1.93
CA VAL A 91 -3.18 -20.04 -2.70
C VAL A 91 -2.60 -19.56 -4.04
N VAL A 92 -3.39 -18.80 -4.80
CA VAL A 92 -2.94 -18.24 -6.09
C VAL A 92 -1.78 -17.25 -5.88
N LYS A 93 -1.91 -16.34 -4.93
CA LYS A 93 -0.85 -15.38 -4.63
C LYS A 93 0.48 -16.06 -4.31
N MET A 94 0.48 -17.08 -3.46
CA MET A 94 1.71 -17.81 -3.08
C MET A 94 2.37 -18.51 -4.26
N LEU A 95 1.59 -18.92 -5.26
CA LEU A 95 2.11 -19.51 -6.47
C LEU A 95 2.81 -18.48 -7.37
N ILE A 96 2.12 -17.35 -7.65
CA ILE A 96 2.54 -16.43 -8.71
C ILE A 96 3.44 -15.28 -8.22
N GLU A 97 3.38 -14.92 -6.91
CA GLU A 97 4.13 -13.78 -6.36
C GLU A 97 5.65 -13.92 -6.52
N PRO A 98 6.29 -15.10 -6.30
CA PRO A 98 7.74 -15.20 -6.41
C PRO A 98 8.28 -14.84 -7.80
N ASP A 99 7.59 -15.25 -8.86
CA ASP A 99 8.02 -15.00 -10.24
C ASP A 99 7.68 -13.58 -10.69
N ILE A 100 6.49 -13.09 -10.34
CA ILE A 100 6.08 -11.71 -10.65
C ILE A 100 6.96 -10.70 -9.89
N ASP A 101 7.28 -10.95 -8.62
CA ASP A 101 8.09 -10.01 -7.82
C ASP A 101 9.49 -9.81 -8.40
N ARG A 102 10.09 -10.84 -9.01
CA ARG A 102 11.40 -10.74 -9.69
C ARG A 102 11.39 -9.74 -10.86
N CYS A 103 10.25 -9.55 -11.51
CA CYS A 103 10.12 -8.64 -12.65
C CYS A 103 10.00 -7.18 -12.22
N PHE A 104 9.59 -6.90 -10.98
CA PHE A 104 9.32 -5.55 -10.54
C PHE A 104 10.58 -4.69 -10.44
N HIS A 105 10.44 -3.43 -10.77
CA HIS A 105 11.52 -2.45 -10.67
C HIS A 105 12.06 -2.39 -9.23
N THR A 106 13.37 -2.18 -9.08
CA THR A 106 14.05 -2.14 -7.78
C THR A 106 13.52 -1.04 -6.86
N ASP A 107 13.04 0.06 -7.43
CA ASP A 107 12.48 1.22 -6.77
C ASP A 107 10.96 1.17 -6.58
N SER A 108 10.34 0.03 -6.79
CA SER A 108 8.97 -0.29 -6.37
C SER A 108 9.03 -0.99 -5.01
N TYR A 109 8.36 -0.45 -3.99
CA TYR A 109 8.51 -0.87 -2.59
C TYR A 109 7.23 -1.41 -1.96
N GLY A 110 6.06 -0.91 -2.37
CA GLY A 110 4.79 -1.22 -1.71
C GLY A 110 4.36 -2.68 -1.85
N TYR A 111 3.92 -3.30 -0.76
CA TYR A 111 3.36 -4.66 -0.72
C TYR A 111 4.26 -5.77 -1.28
N ARG A 112 5.57 -5.59 -1.28
CA ARG A 112 6.55 -6.54 -1.81
C ARG A 112 7.33 -7.22 -0.70
N PRO A 113 7.65 -8.53 -0.84
CA PRO A 113 8.55 -9.22 0.08
C PRO A 113 9.92 -8.54 0.17
N GLY A 114 10.45 -8.38 1.39
CA GLY A 114 11.78 -7.81 1.62
C GLY A 114 11.91 -6.31 1.35
N LYS A 115 10.83 -5.61 0.98
CA LYS A 115 10.78 -4.16 0.77
C LYS A 115 10.01 -3.47 1.89
N SER A 116 10.39 -2.23 2.20
CA SER A 116 9.74 -1.44 3.25
C SER A 116 9.52 0.02 2.86
N ALA A 117 8.59 0.67 3.56
CA ALA A 117 8.32 2.09 3.41
C ALA A 117 9.55 2.93 3.79
N LEU A 118 10.30 2.54 4.82
CA LEU A 118 11.52 3.26 5.24
C LEU A 118 12.62 3.22 4.18
N GLN A 119 12.76 2.10 3.44
CA GLN A 119 13.69 2.03 2.31
C GLN A 119 13.28 2.99 1.18
N ALA A 120 11.98 3.10 0.88
CA ALA A 120 11.47 4.06 -0.10
C ALA A 120 11.75 5.52 0.32
N VAL A 121 11.49 5.85 1.58
CA VAL A 121 11.75 7.19 2.15
C VAL A 121 13.25 7.51 2.14
N ASP A 122 14.11 6.56 2.53
CA ASP A 122 15.56 6.77 2.52
C ASP A 122 16.11 6.97 1.10
N LYS A 123 15.66 6.16 0.15
CA LYS A 123 16.05 6.32 -1.25
C LYS A 123 15.61 7.66 -1.82
N THR A 124 14.39 8.08 -1.51
CA THR A 124 13.87 9.41 -1.86
C THR A 124 14.71 10.53 -1.25
N ARG A 125 15.08 10.41 0.03
CA ARG A 125 15.96 11.36 0.73
C ARG A 125 17.30 11.53 0.02
N GLN A 126 17.98 10.43 -0.27
CA GLN A 126 19.28 10.43 -0.95
C GLN A 126 19.20 11.10 -2.33
N ARG A 127 18.11 10.90 -3.06
CA ARG A 127 17.88 11.50 -4.38
C ARG A 127 17.57 12.99 -4.29
N CYS A 128 16.80 13.43 -3.29
CA CYS A 128 16.54 14.85 -3.04
C CYS A 128 17.81 15.65 -2.75
N TRP A 129 18.89 15.02 -2.29
CA TRP A 129 20.20 15.70 -2.11
C TRP A 129 20.97 15.89 -3.41
N ARG A 130 20.66 15.12 -4.47
CA ARG A 130 21.39 15.10 -5.73
C ARG A 130 20.63 15.74 -6.89
N MET A 131 19.31 15.86 -6.73
CA MET A 131 18.41 16.32 -7.77
C MET A 131 17.51 17.43 -7.23
N ASP A 132 17.35 18.48 -8.02
CA ASP A 132 16.77 19.74 -7.55
C ASP A 132 15.25 19.73 -7.50
N TRP A 133 14.62 18.81 -8.24
CA TRP A 133 13.19 18.80 -8.43
C TRP A 133 12.58 17.42 -8.18
N VAL A 134 11.37 17.44 -7.65
CA VAL A 134 10.55 16.24 -7.44
C VAL A 134 9.18 16.47 -8.06
N VAL A 135 8.73 15.50 -8.85
CA VAL A 135 7.34 15.37 -9.27
C VAL A 135 6.66 14.38 -8.32
N GLU A 136 5.75 14.86 -7.47
CA GLU A 136 4.85 14.05 -6.65
C GLU A 136 3.52 13.95 -7.38
N PHE A 137 2.97 12.75 -7.53
CA PHE A 137 1.64 12.57 -8.10
C PHE A 137 0.88 11.43 -7.43
N ASP A 138 -0.43 11.54 -7.41
CA ASP A 138 -1.38 10.58 -6.88
C ASP A 138 -2.35 10.16 -8.00
N ILE A 139 -2.81 8.91 -7.97
CA ILE A 139 -3.75 8.35 -8.93
C ILE A 139 -5.14 8.31 -8.30
N LYS A 140 -6.13 8.92 -8.96
CA LYS A 140 -7.51 8.94 -8.44
C LYS A 140 -8.10 7.54 -8.43
N GLY A 141 -8.36 7.01 -7.22
CA GLY A 141 -8.99 5.70 -7.04
C GLY A 141 -8.25 4.57 -7.78
N ALA A 142 -6.93 4.48 -7.62
CA ALA A 142 -6.08 3.58 -8.40
C ALA A 142 -6.59 2.13 -8.38
N PHE A 143 -6.94 1.58 -7.21
CA PHE A 143 -7.48 0.22 -7.08
C PHE A 143 -8.84 0.05 -7.75
N ASP A 144 -9.67 1.07 -7.74
CA ASP A 144 -11.06 1.01 -8.22
C ASP A 144 -11.14 1.19 -9.75
N ASN A 145 -10.09 1.74 -10.37
CA ASN A 145 -10.09 2.11 -11.80
C ASN A 145 -9.15 1.27 -12.68
N ILE A 146 -8.55 0.20 -12.17
CA ILE A 146 -7.74 -0.70 -12.99
C ILE A 146 -8.60 -1.33 -14.09
N ASP A 147 -8.22 -1.14 -15.35
CA ASP A 147 -8.87 -1.79 -16.47
C ASP A 147 -8.57 -3.30 -16.47
N HIS A 148 -9.62 -4.12 -16.47
CA HIS A 148 -9.49 -5.59 -16.40
C HIS A 148 -8.79 -6.18 -17.63
N ALA A 149 -9.01 -5.64 -18.81
CA ALA A 149 -8.40 -6.16 -20.04
C ALA A 149 -6.89 -5.91 -20.05
N LEU A 150 -6.47 -4.70 -19.69
CA LEU A 150 -5.05 -4.34 -19.58
C LEU A 150 -4.36 -5.12 -18.46
N LEU A 151 -5.02 -5.28 -17.30
CA LEU A 151 -4.49 -6.08 -16.19
C LEU A 151 -4.34 -7.54 -16.61
N MET A 152 -5.37 -8.15 -17.20
CA MET A 152 -5.30 -9.56 -17.61
C MET A 152 -4.28 -9.80 -18.72
N LYS A 153 -4.01 -8.80 -19.58
CA LYS A 153 -2.90 -8.87 -20.55
C LYS A 153 -1.56 -8.99 -19.82
N ALA A 154 -1.33 -8.19 -18.77
CA ALA A 154 -0.14 -8.28 -17.95
C ALA A 154 -0.05 -9.60 -17.16
N VAL A 155 -1.17 -10.05 -16.58
CA VAL A 155 -1.24 -11.32 -15.83
C VAL A 155 -0.89 -12.51 -16.73
N ARG A 156 -1.48 -12.60 -17.93
CA ARG A 156 -1.22 -13.71 -18.89
C ARG A 156 0.22 -13.73 -19.39
N HIS A 157 0.92 -12.61 -19.34
CA HIS A 157 2.34 -12.57 -19.70
C HIS A 157 3.22 -13.28 -18.67
N HIS A 158 2.85 -13.25 -17.39
CA HIS A 158 3.65 -13.79 -16.29
C HIS A 158 3.13 -15.12 -15.72
N VAL A 159 1.83 -15.35 -15.78
CA VAL A 159 1.19 -16.50 -15.18
C VAL A 159 0.87 -17.53 -16.26
N LYS A 160 1.45 -18.72 -16.13
CA LYS A 160 1.29 -19.82 -17.09
C LYS A 160 0.19 -20.81 -16.68
N GLU A 161 -0.11 -20.91 -15.40
CA GLU A 161 -1.07 -21.84 -14.83
C GLU A 161 -2.50 -21.45 -15.19
N PRO A 162 -3.22 -22.29 -15.98
CA PRO A 162 -4.58 -21.96 -16.45
C PRO A 162 -5.57 -21.72 -15.30
N TRP A 163 -5.41 -22.46 -14.20
CA TRP A 163 -6.31 -22.33 -13.06
C TRP A 163 -6.08 -21.01 -12.29
N ALA A 164 -4.83 -20.53 -12.21
CA ALA A 164 -4.53 -19.25 -11.59
C ALA A 164 -5.15 -18.09 -12.40
N LEU A 165 -5.04 -18.15 -13.74
CA LEU A 165 -5.68 -17.19 -14.65
C LEU A 165 -7.21 -17.19 -14.48
N LEU A 166 -7.82 -18.40 -14.45
CA LEU A 166 -9.27 -18.57 -14.26
C LEU A 166 -9.74 -17.89 -12.96
N TYR A 167 -9.04 -18.12 -11.85
CA TYR A 167 -9.46 -17.57 -10.56
C TYR A 167 -9.21 -16.07 -10.45
N ILE A 168 -8.10 -15.55 -10.97
CA ILE A 168 -7.85 -14.10 -11.03
C ILE A 168 -8.98 -13.42 -11.79
N GLU A 169 -9.37 -13.94 -12.97
CA GLU A 169 -10.47 -13.38 -13.75
C GLU A 169 -11.81 -13.41 -13.00
N ARG A 170 -12.11 -14.50 -12.28
CA ARG A 170 -13.32 -14.62 -11.45
C ARG A 170 -13.32 -13.60 -10.30
N TRP A 171 -12.19 -13.40 -9.63
CA TRP A 171 -12.09 -12.39 -8.56
C TRP A 171 -12.21 -10.96 -9.06
N LEU A 172 -11.69 -10.66 -10.22
CA LEU A 172 -11.87 -9.34 -10.85
C LEU A 172 -13.34 -9.05 -11.16
N LYS A 173 -14.11 -10.07 -11.55
CA LYS A 173 -15.54 -9.98 -11.89
C LYS A 173 -16.48 -10.20 -10.70
N ALA A 174 -15.96 -10.61 -9.54
CA ALA A 174 -16.78 -10.87 -8.35
C ALA A 174 -17.56 -9.61 -7.95
N PRO A 175 -18.88 -9.70 -7.74
CA PRO A 175 -19.71 -8.53 -7.42
C PRO A 175 -19.38 -8.00 -6.03
N THR A 176 -19.74 -6.75 -5.79
CA THR A 176 -19.66 -6.10 -4.48
C THR A 176 -21.04 -6.04 -3.85
N LEU A 177 -21.19 -6.53 -2.62
CA LEU A 177 -22.35 -6.27 -1.80
C LEU A 177 -22.15 -4.93 -1.09
N THR A 178 -22.94 -3.93 -1.48
CA THR A 178 -22.86 -2.59 -0.91
C THR A 178 -23.40 -2.56 0.52
N VAL A 179 -23.20 -1.42 1.20
CA VAL A 179 -23.75 -1.19 2.56
C VAL A 179 -25.30 -1.29 2.55
N ASP A 180 -25.93 -0.90 1.44
CA ASP A 180 -27.39 -0.94 1.26
C ASP A 180 -27.89 -2.32 0.80
N SER A 181 -27.08 -3.36 0.94
CA SER A 181 -27.39 -4.76 0.56
C SER A 181 -27.69 -4.94 -0.94
N THR A 182 -27.20 -4.06 -1.79
CA THR A 182 -27.33 -4.18 -3.25
C THR A 182 -26.09 -4.88 -3.83
N LEU A 183 -26.30 -5.83 -4.72
CA LEU A 183 -25.22 -6.48 -5.48
C LEU A 183 -24.87 -5.64 -6.71
N VAL A 184 -23.66 -5.11 -6.73
CA VAL A 184 -23.15 -4.31 -7.85
C VAL A 184 -22.11 -5.12 -8.62
N PRO A 185 -22.30 -5.36 -9.92
CA PRO A 185 -21.32 -6.01 -10.77
C PRO A 185 -20.03 -5.20 -10.84
N ARG A 186 -18.89 -5.89 -10.92
CA ARG A 186 -17.60 -5.25 -11.09
C ARG A 186 -17.10 -5.39 -12.51
N THR A 187 -16.91 -4.26 -13.19
CA THR A 187 -16.41 -4.18 -14.58
C THR A 187 -14.98 -3.66 -14.67
N GLN A 188 -14.48 -3.05 -13.61
CA GLN A 188 -13.12 -2.53 -13.48
C GLN A 188 -12.66 -2.58 -12.02
N GLY A 189 -11.38 -2.37 -11.80
CA GLY A 189 -10.78 -2.31 -10.47
C GLY A 189 -10.60 -3.66 -9.80
N THR A 190 -9.99 -3.62 -8.62
CA THR A 190 -9.79 -4.77 -7.74
C THR A 190 -10.15 -4.38 -6.30
N PRO A 191 -10.74 -5.27 -5.47
CA PRO A 191 -11.20 -4.90 -4.13
C PRO A 191 -10.06 -4.37 -3.26
N GLN A 192 -10.21 -3.16 -2.69
CA GLN A 192 -9.29 -2.69 -1.65
C GLN A 192 -9.52 -3.52 -0.37
N GLY A 193 -8.65 -4.50 -0.13
CA GLY A 193 -8.77 -5.47 0.98
C GLY A 193 -8.74 -6.93 0.51
N GLY A 194 -8.78 -7.18 -0.80
CA GLY A 194 -8.48 -8.49 -1.36
C GLY A 194 -7.02 -8.88 -1.13
N VAL A 195 -6.76 -10.16 -0.88
CA VAL A 195 -5.41 -10.68 -0.59
C VAL A 195 -4.48 -10.57 -1.79
N ILE A 196 -5.00 -10.79 -2.99
CA ILE A 196 -4.22 -10.73 -4.24
C ILE A 196 -4.17 -9.33 -4.84
N SER A 197 -5.08 -8.43 -4.45
CA SER A 197 -5.25 -7.10 -5.03
C SER A 197 -3.97 -6.24 -5.02
N PRO A 198 -3.16 -6.23 -3.95
CA PRO A 198 -1.90 -5.46 -3.94
C PRO A 198 -0.88 -5.96 -4.96
N LEU A 199 -0.79 -7.29 -5.18
CA LEU A 199 0.10 -7.87 -6.19
C LEU A 199 -0.36 -7.49 -7.61
N LEU A 200 -1.67 -7.58 -7.87
CA LEU A 200 -2.26 -7.20 -9.16
C LEU A 200 -2.08 -5.71 -9.45
N MET A 201 -2.27 -4.84 -8.44
CA MET A 201 -2.01 -3.41 -8.55
C MET A 201 -0.54 -3.14 -8.89
N ASN A 202 0.40 -3.79 -8.21
CA ASN A 202 1.82 -3.63 -8.49
C ASN A 202 2.17 -4.10 -9.90
N LEU A 203 1.58 -5.21 -10.38
CA LEU A 203 1.78 -5.71 -11.73
C LEU A 203 1.23 -4.73 -12.78
N PHE A 204 0.06 -4.15 -12.54
CA PHE A 204 -0.51 -3.13 -13.40
C PHE A 204 0.40 -1.90 -13.49
N MET A 205 0.83 -1.37 -12.34
CA MET A 205 1.69 -0.19 -12.26
C MET A 205 3.09 -0.44 -12.81
N HIS A 206 3.58 -1.66 -12.73
CA HIS A 206 4.86 -2.04 -13.37
C HIS A 206 4.84 -1.74 -14.87
N TYR A 207 3.77 -2.10 -15.57
CA TYR A 207 3.64 -1.82 -17.00
C TYR A 207 3.12 -0.42 -17.31
N ALA A 208 2.19 0.09 -16.52
CA ALA A 208 1.63 1.42 -16.73
C ALA A 208 2.66 2.53 -16.46
N PHE A 209 3.55 2.35 -15.50
CA PHE A 209 4.47 3.38 -15.07
C PHE A 209 5.94 2.93 -15.04
N ASP A 210 6.33 1.89 -14.27
CA ASP A 210 7.73 1.58 -13.98
C ASP A 210 8.56 1.32 -15.24
N VAL A 211 8.09 0.41 -16.10
CA VAL A 211 8.78 0.07 -17.36
C VAL A 211 8.77 1.26 -18.33
N TRP A 212 7.66 1.98 -18.39
CA TRP A 212 7.52 3.11 -19.29
C TRP A 212 8.52 4.23 -18.93
N ILE A 213 8.55 4.68 -17.67
CA ILE A 213 9.44 5.76 -17.23
C ILE A 213 10.92 5.38 -17.35
N SER A 214 11.25 4.11 -17.04
CA SER A 214 12.62 3.61 -17.15
C SER A 214 13.14 3.64 -18.61
N LYS A 215 12.24 3.47 -19.59
CA LYS A 215 12.58 3.52 -21.02
C LYS A 215 12.60 4.95 -21.56
N THR A 216 11.59 5.77 -21.21
CA THR A 216 11.43 7.12 -21.78
C THR A 216 12.25 8.18 -21.06
N SER A 217 12.56 7.98 -19.78
CA SER A 217 13.25 8.97 -18.96
C SER A 217 14.22 8.30 -17.96
N PRO A 218 15.23 7.56 -18.45
CA PRO A 218 16.14 6.75 -17.60
C PRO A 218 16.95 7.60 -16.60
N LYS A 219 17.12 8.89 -16.88
CA LYS A 219 17.81 9.85 -15.99
C LYS A 219 16.92 10.42 -14.89
N CYS A 220 15.63 10.03 -14.84
CA CYS A 220 14.67 10.47 -13.84
C CYS A 220 14.26 9.29 -12.93
N PRO A 221 15.06 8.98 -11.91
CA PRO A 221 14.74 7.88 -11.01
C PRO A 221 13.50 8.20 -10.17
N PHE A 222 12.76 7.17 -9.82
CA PHE A 222 11.53 7.29 -9.04
C PHE A 222 11.56 6.41 -7.77
N ALA A 223 10.66 6.67 -6.85
CA ALA A 223 10.31 5.74 -5.77
C ALA A 223 8.80 5.58 -5.76
N ARG A 224 8.33 4.32 -5.81
CA ARG A 224 6.90 3.98 -5.84
C ARG A 224 6.52 3.07 -4.67
N TYR A 225 5.47 3.41 -3.99
CA TYR A 225 4.84 2.57 -2.98
C TYR A 225 3.36 2.38 -3.33
N ALA A 226 3.04 1.29 -4.02
CA ALA A 226 1.73 1.05 -4.65
C ALA A 226 1.38 2.15 -5.68
N ASP A 227 0.39 2.98 -5.39
CA ASP A 227 -0.06 4.11 -6.18
C ASP A 227 0.59 5.46 -5.81
N ASP A 228 1.31 5.52 -4.69
CA ASP A 228 2.02 6.71 -4.23
C ASP A 228 3.41 6.79 -4.88
N VAL A 229 3.68 7.82 -5.66
CA VAL A 229 4.87 7.91 -6.52
C VAL A 229 5.54 9.27 -6.43
N VAL A 230 6.87 9.23 -6.34
CA VAL A 230 7.74 10.41 -6.46
C VAL A 230 8.80 10.19 -7.53
N VAL A 231 8.99 11.14 -8.43
CA VAL A 231 10.00 11.11 -9.50
C VAL A 231 10.97 12.25 -9.31
N HIS A 232 12.27 12.00 -9.46
CA HIS A 232 13.32 13.00 -9.27
C HIS A 232 13.81 13.53 -10.60
N CYS A 233 14.02 14.86 -10.70
CA CYS A 233 14.41 15.57 -11.90
C CYS A 233 15.55 16.54 -11.61
N HIS A 234 16.40 16.80 -12.61
CA HIS A 234 17.50 17.77 -12.50
C HIS A 234 17.06 19.21 -12.74
N SER A 235 16.04 19.44 -13.57
CA SER A 235 15.56 20.79 -13.90
C SER A 235 14.05 20.92 -13.79
N GLU A 236 13.59 22.15 -13.64
CA GLU A 236 12.17 22.48 -13.64
C GLU A 236 11.49 22.12 -14.97
N ALA A 237 12.16 22.42 -16.08
CA ALA A 237 11.67 22.08 -17.41
C ALA A 237 11.45 20.57 -17.56
N GLN A 238 12.40 19.76 -17.07
CA GLN A 238 12.27 18.30 -17.05
C GLN A 238 11.10 17.84 -16.19
N ALA A 239 10.91 18.45 -15.00
CA ALA A 239 9.81 18.10 -14.10
C ALA A 239 8.45 18.45 -14.72
N ASN A 240 8.32 19.62 -15.36
CA ASN A 240 7.11 20.04 -16.06
C ASN A 240 6.78 19.12 -17.25
N TYR A 241 7.80 18.76 -18.07
CA TYR A 241 7.63 17.81 -19.14
C TYR A 241 7.14 16.45 -18.65
N LEU A 242 7.81 15.92 -17.61
CA LEU A 242 7.45 14.62 -17.05
C LEU A 242 6.05 14.58 -16.44
N LEU A 243 5.64 15.62 -15.72
CA LEU A 243 4.29 15.67 -15.15
C LEU A 243 3.22 15.52 -16.24
N ARG A 244 3.38 16.23 -17.38
CA ARG A 244 2.49 16.12 -18.54
C ARG A 244 2.58 14.76 -19.21
N ALA A 245 3.79 14.24 -19.40
CA ALA A 245 4.00 12.93 -20.02
C ALA A 245 3.39 11.79 -19.20
N ILE A 246 3.53 11.85 -17.86
CA ILE A 246 2.91 10.90 -16.93
C ILE A 246 1.39 10.98 -17.03
N GLU A 247 0.80 12.18 -17.06
CA GLU A 247 -0.64 12.35 -17.20
C GLU A 247 -1.17 11.70 -18.49
N VAL A 248 -0.52 11.95 -19.62
CA VAL A 248 -0.87 11.32 -20.91
C VAL A 248 -0.73 9.80 -20.83
N ARG A 249 0.37 9.31 -20.24
CA ARG A 249 0.59 7.86 -20.08
C ARG A 249 -0.47 7.20 -19.23
N LEU A 250 -0.84 7.80 -18.09
CA LEU A 250 -1.89 7.28 -17.23
C LEU A 250 -3.24 7.22 -17.95
N LYS A 251 -3.59 8.24 -18.74
CA LYS A 251 -4.81 8.24 -19.59
C LYS A 251 -4.82 7.08 -20.60
N VAL A 252 -3.69 6.78 -21.24
CA VAL A 252 -3.56 5.60 -22.12
C VAL A 252 -3.82 4.30 -21.37
N CYS A 253 -3.42 4.25 -20.10
CA CYS A 253 -3.68 3.10 -19.21
C CYS A 253 -5.05 3.15 -18.51
N LYS A 254 -5.95 4.07 -18.94
CA LYS A 254 -7.29 4.30 -18.37
C LYS A 254 -7.27 4.69 -16.89
N LEU A 255 -6.19 5.27 -16.43
CA LEU A 255 -6.06 5.87 -15.11
C LEU A 255 -6.12 7.40 -15.19
N THR A 256 -6.53 8.02 -14.10
CA THR A 256 -6.63 9.48 -13.99
C THR A 256 -5.69 9.99 -12.90
N MET A 257 -4.82 10.93 -13.23
CA MET A 257 -4.00 11.64 -12.24
C MET A 257 -4.90 12.50 -11.34
N HIS A 258 -4.59 12.54 -10.05
CA HIS A 258 -5.37 13.36 -9.11
C HIS A 258 -5.05 14.86 -9.33
N PRO A 259 -6.03 15.71 -9.67
CA PRO A 259 -5.78 17.07 -10.15
C PRO A 259 -5.13 18.00 -9.10
N THR A 260 -5.43 17.82 -7.83
CA THR A 260 -4.96 18.73 -6.76
C THR A 260 -3.82 18.16 -5.91
N LYS A 261 -3.53 16.85 -6.03
CA LYS A 261 -2.46 16.20 -5.24
C LYS A 261 -1.17 16.01 -6.02
N SER A 262 -1.18 16.33 -7.32
CA SER A 262 0.01 16.25 -8.17
C SER A 262 0.70 17.61 -8.21
N LYS A 263 2.00 17.65 -7.94
CA LYS A 263 2.75 18.91 -7.87
C LYS A 263 4.24 18.71 -8.16
N ILE A 264 4.88 19.81 -8.54
CA ILE A 264 6.33 19.90 -8.72
C ILE A 264 6.91 20.63 -7.51
N VAL A 265 7.96 20.09 -6.94
CA VAL A 265 8.57 20.56 -5.70
C VAL A 265 10.05 20.84 -5.90
N TYR A 266 10.50 22.01 -5.47
CA TYR A 266 11.92 22.36 -5.45
C TYR A 266 12.59 21.89 -4.17
N CYS A 267 13.66 21.10 -4.30
CA CYS A 267 14.43 20.55 -3.16
C CYS A 267 15.44 21.56 -2.63
N LYS A 268 14.96 22.67 -2.05
CA LYS A 268 15.78 23.76 -1.53
C LYS A 268 16.69 23.30 -0.39
N ASP A 269 17.98 23.65 -0.46
CA ASP A 269 18.96 23.48 0.62
C ASP A 269 20.00 24.63 0.60
N SER A 270 21.09 24.52 1.35
CA SER A 270 22.15 25.54 1.40
C SER A 270 22.84 25.77 0.05
N ASN A 271 22.94 24.73 -0.79
CA ASN A 271 23.58 24.80 -2.10
C ASN A 271 22.59 25.23 -3.22
N ARG A 272 21.29 25.20 -2.93
CA ARG A 272 20.18 25.50 -3.82
C ARG A 272 19.31 26.62 -3.23
N PRO A 273 19.77 27.90 -3.28
CA PRO A 273 19.15 29.01 -2.55
C PRO A 273 17.91 29.59 -3.20
N LEU A 274 17.61 29.23 -4.45
CA LEU A 274 16.50 29.83 -5.21
C LEU A 274 15.16 29.75 -4.47
N ALA A 275 14.31 30.74 -4.75
CA ALA A 275 13.01 30.86 -4.12
C ALA A 275 11.91 30.37 -5.07
N TYR A 276 11.35 29.21 -4.77
CA TYR A 276 10.17 28.66 -5.45
C TYR A 276 9.00 28.55 -4.47
N PRO A 277 7.75 28.61 -4.94
CA PRO A 277 6.57 28.60 -4.07
C PRO A 277 6.41 27.25 -3.36
N ILE A 278 6.65 26.13 -4.04
CA ILE A 278 6.45 24.78 -3.50
C ILE A 278 7.80 24.16 -3.15
N LYS A 279 8.06 24.00 -1.84
CA LYS A 279 9.32 23.48 -1.28
C LYS A 279 9.08 22.32 -0.31
N ALA A 280 7.94 21.66 -0.40
CA ALA A 280 7.61 20.53 0.46
C ALA A 280 6.66 19.56 -0.22
N PHE A 281 6.88 18.27 0.04
CA PHE A 281 5.96 17.19 -0.31
C PHE A 281 5.85 16.18 0.82
N THR A 282 4.83 15.32 0.76
CA THR A 282 4.62 14.29 1.78
C THR A 282 4.59 12.92 1.11
N PHE A 283 5.46 12.04 1.55
CA PHE A 283 5.57 10.67 1.06
C PHE A 283 5.60 9.70 2.24
N LEU A 284 4.70 8.72 2.26
CA LEU A 284 4.60 7.66 3.29
C LEU A 284 4.55 8.19 4.73
N GLY A 285 3.85 9.30 4.95
CA GLY A 285 3.71 9.91 6.27
C GLY A 285 4.87 10.78 6.72
N PHE A 286 5.87 11.00 5.85
CA PHE A 286 6.97 11.94 6.07
C PHE A 286 6.83 13.16 5.19
N THR A 287 7.00 14.35 5.77
CA THR A 287 7.10 15.60 5.01
C THR A 287 8.56 15.92 4.74
N PHE A 288 8.92 15.94 3.47
CA PHE A 288 10.21 16.39 2.94
C PHE A 288 10.18 17.90 2.77
N ARG A 289 11.13 18.61 3.36
CA ARG A 289 11.27 20.07 3.23
C ARG A 289 12.66 20.54 3.69
N PRO A 290 13.04 21.81 3.44
CA PRO A 290 14.24 22.41 4.05
C PRO A 290 14.19 22.33 5.57
N ARG A 291 15.26 21.81 6.20
CA ARG A 291 15.41 21.69 7.66
C ARG A 291 16.84 22.02 8.05
N LYS A 292 17.02 22.57 9.27
CA LYS A 292 18.33 22.76 9.87
C LYS A 292 18.95 21.39 10.18
N ALA A 293 20.20 21.21 9.82
CA ALA A 293 21.02 20.04 10.12
C ALA A 293 22.40 20.49 10.56
N ASN A 294 23.11 19.66 11.32
CA ASN A 294 24.49 19.89 11.70
C ASN A 294 25.40 18.96 10.89
N ASN A 295 26.52 19.46 10.43
CA ASN A 295 27.58 18.61 9.91
C ASN A 295 28.35 17.94 11.09
N LYS A 296 29.36 17.12 10.77
CA LYS A 296 30.18 16.43 11.77
C LYS A 296 30.97 17.37 12.68
N GLU A 297 31.22 18.60 12.22
CA GLU A 297 31.94 19.66 12.92
C GLU A 297 31.01 20.58 13.71
N GLY A 298 29.72 20.28 13.78
CA GLY A 298 28.71 21.07 14.50
C GLY A 298 28.18 22.29 13.74
N LYS A 299 28.64 22.56 12.52
CA LYS A 299 28.19 23.70 11.71
C LYS A 299 26.76 23.48 11.20
N LEU A 300 25.92 24.48 11.44
CA LEU A 300 24.53 24.51 10.97
C LEU A 300 24.45 24.75 9.46
N PHE A 301 23.66 23.96 8.78
CA PHE A 301 23.32 24.15 7.37
C PHE A 301 21.85 23.75 7.11
N THR A 302 21.32 24.14 5.97
CA THR A 302 19.99 23.72 5.54
C THR A 302 20.11 22.51 4.62
N SER A 303 19.39 21.43 4.93
CA SER A 303 19.26 20.24 4.09
C SER A 303 17.80 19.91 3.81
N PHE A 304 17.53 19.27 2.68
CA PHE A 304 16.18 18.80 2.33
C PHE A 304 15.95 17.43 2.95
N LEU A 305 15.19 17.39 4.05
CA LEU A 305 15.07 16.19 4.91
C LEU A 305 13.63 15.79 5.17
N PRO A 306 13.36 14.44 5.23
CA PRO A 306 12.09 13.90 5.71
C PRO A 306 11.99 13.99 7.24
N ALA A 307 10.82 14.33 7.73
CA ALA A 307 10.43 14.14 9.12
C ALA A 307 8.96 13.80 9.20
N VAL A 308 8.50 13.33 10.36
CA VAL A 308 7.09 13.03 10.58
C VAL A 308 6.18 14.15 10.05
N SER A 309 5.14 13.80 9.30
CA SER A 309 4.19 14.79 8.76
C SER A 309 3.26 15.33 9.85
N ASN A 310 2.72 16.53 9.63
CA ASN A 310 1.74 17.12 10.54
C ASN A 310 0.48 16.26 10.68
N GLU A 311 0.05 15.64 9.58
CA GLU A 311 -1.10 14.73 9.52
C GLU A 311 -0.83 13.47 10.36
N ALA A 312 0.37 12.90 10.28
CA ALA A 312 0.76 11.76 11.10
C ALA A 312 0.79 12.14 12.58
N LEU A 313 1.38 13.29 12.94
CA LEU A 313 1.37 13.80 14.34
C LEU A 313 -0.06 14.03 14.84
N LYS A 314 -0.93 14.64 14.03
CA LYS A 314 -2.35 14.86 14.37
C LYS A 314 -3.06 13.53 14.62
N SER A 315 -2.83 12.53 13.77
CA SER A 315 -3.39 11.18 13.92
C SER A 315 -2.92 10.48 15.21
N MET A 316 -1.62 10.54 15.50
CA MET A 316 -1.06 9.96 16.73
C MET A 316 -1.61 10.63 17.99
N ARG A 317 -1.68 11.99 18.00
CA ARG A 317 -2.29 12.75 19.12
C ARG A 317 -3.77 12.40 19.29
N SER A 318 -4.51 12.25 18.19
CA SER A 318 -5.91 11.80 18.25
C SER A 318 -6.01 10.40 18.86
N ARG A 319 -5.13 9.49 18.52
CA ARG A 319 -5.09 8.14 19.10
C ARG A 319 -4.74 8.18 20.58
N ILE A 320 -3.77 9.00 21.02
CA ILE A 320 -3.45 9.17 22.44
C ILE A 320 -4.67 9.69 23.22
N ARG A 321 -5.47 10.61 22.65
CA ARG A 321 -6.71 11.09 23.29
C ARG A 321 -7.71 9.96 23.55
N THR A 322 -7.82 8.98 22.65
CA THR A 322 -8.72 7.84 22.85
C THR A 322 -8.29 6.91 24.00
N TRP A 323 -7.07 7.01 24.48
CA TRP A 323 -6.59 6.24 25.62
C TRP A 323 -7.17 6.73 26.95
N ARG A 324 -7.66 7.99 26.99
CA ARG A 324 -8.28 8.60 28.21
C ARG A 324 -7.41 8.42 29.44
N LEU A 325 -6.10 8.73 29.37
CA LEU A 325 -5.15 8.48 30.45
C LEU A 325 -5.55 9.15 31.76
N SER A 326 -6.10 10.38 31.71
CA SER A 326 -6.54 11.15 32.89
C SER A 326 -7.65 10.48 33.74
N VAL A 327 -8.38 9.50 33.19
CA VAL A 327 -9.44 8.76 33.92
C VAL A 327 -9.03 7.32 34.23
N ARG A 328 -7.77 6.97 34.03
CA ARG A 328 -7.21 5.64 34.33
C ARG A 328 -6.46 5.60 35.67
N THR A 329 -6.95 6.34 36.63
CA THR A 329 -6.36 6.42 37.99
C THR A 329 -6.18 5.08 38.72
N PRO A 330 -7.02 4.03 38.46
CA PRO A 330 -6.77 2.72 39.08
C PRO A 330 -5.61 1.94 38.43
N SER A 331 -5.12 2.36 37.25
CA SER A 331 -4.07 1.63 36.51
C SER A 331 -2.69 2.08 36.97
N THR A 332 -1.82 1.13 37.24
CA THR A 332 -0.40 1.40 37.52
C THR A 332 0.34 1.84 36.25
N LEU A 333 1.44 2.58 36.40
CA LEU A 333 2.33 2.96 35.28
C LEU A 333 2.84 1.74 34.52
N VAL A 334 3.06 0.61 35.20
CA VAL A 334 3.49 -0.65 34.59
C VAL A 334 2.42 -1.21 33.64
N GLU A 335 1.17 -1.20 34.07
CA GLU A 335 0.05 -1.64 33.23
C GLU A 335 -0.15 -0.73 32.03
N LEU A 336 -0.13 0.60 32.22
CA LEU A 336 -0.21 1.56 31.14
C LEU A 336 0.94 1.38 30.13
N SER A 337 2.17 1.13 30.65
CA SER A 337 3.32 0.92 29.78
C SER A 337 3.18 -0.37 28.94
N ARG A 338 2.67 -1.46 29.51
CA ARG A 338 2.41 -2.71 28.77
C ARG A 338 1.39 -2.52 27.66
N LEU A 339 0.36 -1.71 27.89
CA LEU A 339 -0.69 -1.44 26.90
C LEU A 339 -0.24 -0.51 25.77
N TYR A 340 0.52 0.55 26.07
CA TYR A 340 0.76 1.63 25.13
C TYR A 340 2.19 1.69 24.58
N ASN A 341 3.21 1.20 25.29
CA ASN A 341 4.58 1.22 24.82
C ASN A 341 4.81 0.47 23.50
N PRO A 342 4.16 -0.65 23.20
CA PRO A 342 4.30 -1.29 21.88
C PRO A 342 3.89 -0.36 20.75
N ILE A 343 2.83 0.44 20.93
CA ILE A 343 2.33 1.41 19.94
C ILE A 343 3.30 2.58 19.84
N LEU A 344 3.71 3.13 20.97
CA LEU A 344 4.66 4.26 21.04
C LEU A 344 6.00 3.90 20.39
N ARG A 345 6.56 2.74 20.75
CA ARG A 345 7.82 2.23 20.15
C ARG A 345 7.70 2.12 18.63
N GLY A 346 6.59 1.58 18.11
CA GLY A 346 6.35 1.50 16.68
C GLY A 346 6.36 2.89 16.01
N TRP A 347 5.73 3.90 16.62
CA TRP A 347 5.74 5.26 16.09
C TRP A 347 7.12 5.91 16.15
N PHE A 348 7.83 5.80 17.27
CA PHE A 348 9.17 6.39 17.42
C PHE A 348 10.19 5.69 16.51
N GLN A 349 10.14 4.37 16.35
CA GLN A 349 10.98 3.62 15.44
C GLN A 349 10.73 4.00 13.97
N TYR A 350 9.47 4.14 13.57
CA TYR A 350 9.14 4.49 12.20
C TYR A 350 9.43 5.97 11.90
N TYR A 351 8.86 6.89 12.65
CA TYR A 351 8.94 8.32 12.34
C TYR A 351 10.21 9.01 12.87
N GLY A 352 10.90 8.43 13.84
CA GLY A 352 12.15 8.95 14.41
C GLY A 352 13.40 8.67 13.58
N CYS A 353 13.34 7.77 12.57
CA CYS A 353 14.51 7.31 11.81
C CYS A 353 15.33 8.43 11.15
N PHE A 354 14.68 9.48 10.61
CA PHE A 354 15.37 10.48 9.78
C PHE A 354 15.54 11.83 10.46
N TYR A 355 14.59 12.24 11.31
CA TYR A 355 14.63 13.51 12.02
C TYR A 355 13.95 13.39 13.39
N PRO A 356 14.62 12.76 14.37
CA PRO A 356 14.01 12.39 15.66
C PRO A 356 13.53 13.58 16.49
N THR A 357 14.14 14.76 16.36
CA THR A 357 13.75 15.96 17.10
C THR A 357 12.28 16.39 16.86
N GLN A 358 11.71 16.07 15.70
CA GLN A 358 10.28 16.35 15.46
C GLN A 358 9.34 15.44 16.26
N MET A 359 9.81 14.27 16.70
CA MET A 359 9.04 13.36 17.54
C MET A 359 8.96 13.83 19.00
N ARG A 360 9.84 14.76 19.44
CA ARG A 360 9.73 15.37 20.76
C ARG A 360 8.36 16.00 20.98
N LYS A 361 7.79 16.64 19.96
CA LYS A 361 6.43 17.20 20.00
C LYS A 361 5.33 16.20 20.35
N LEU A 362 5.57 14.91 20.07
CA LEU A 362 4.65 13.84 20.46
C LEU A 362 4.94 13.38 21.88
N ALA A 363 6.21 13.33 22.29
CA ALA A 363 6.60 13.01 23.66
C ALA A 363 6.03 14.05 24.64
N ASP A 364 6.30 15.34 24.39
CA ASP A 364 5.78 16.46 25.20
C ASP A 364 4.23 16.40 25.31
N TYR A 365 3.56 16.06 24.19
CA TYR A 365 2.11 15.92 24.19
C TYR A 365 1.63 14.73 25.04
N LEU A 366 2.39 13.62 25.07
CA LEU A 366 2.07 12.45 25.90
C LEU A 366 2.27 12.77 27.38
N GLU A 367 3.37 13.42 27.75
CA GLU A 367 3.67 13.86 29.12
C GLU A 367 2.56 14.75 29.70
N LEU A 368 2.05 15.67 28.88
CA LEU A 368 0.89 16.51 29.28
C LEU A 368 -0.42 15.75 29.48
N ARG A 369 -0.49 14.46 29.16
CA ARG A 369 -1.68 13.62 29.27
C ARG A 369 -1.56 12.52 30.33
N LEU A 370 -0.34 12.26 30.81
CA LEU A 370 -0.07 11.38 31.93
C LEU A 370 -0.30 12.10 33.27
#